data_d585e43ad9b89c8e843112139bc0acff
#
_entry.id   d585e43ad9b89c8e843112139bc0acff
#
_cell.length_a   1.000
_cell.length_b   1.000
_cell.length_c   1.000
_cell.angle_alpha   90.00
_cell.angle_beta   90.00
_cell.angle_gamma   90.00
#
_symmetry.space_group_name_H-M   'P 1'
#
loop_
_entity.id
_entity.type
_entity.pdbx_description
1 polymer ?
#
loop_
_entity_poly.entity_id
_entity_poly.type
_entity_poly.pdbx_seq_one_letter_code
_entity_poly.pdbx_strand_id
1 'polypeptide(L)'
;LDFSGGTLLEITYEKPVALESIRTTLEENGYPDSQVVNFGTNLDVLIKVADQNGNSSIGENIFNVLNEEGLSGELKRVEFVGPQVGAELRDQGGLGMLVALFMILMYVAFRFQYKFGLGAVAALMHDVVIILGLFSIFAWDFDLTVLAALLAVIGYSLNDTIVVSDRIRENFRTERILEPIDMIDLSLNQTLARTIITSLTTLLVLFALFIFGGELIRGF
;
A
#
# COMPACT_ATOMS: atom_id res chain seq x y z
N LEU A 1 5.37 6.95 -8.64
CA LEU A 1 6.57 7.00 -9.49
C LEU A 1 7.19 5.63 -9.74
N ASP A 2 7.19 4.75 -8.74
CA ASP A 2 7.87 3.44 -8.80
C ASP A 2 7.47 2.59 -10.01
N PHE A 3 6.20 2.70 -10.44
CA PHE A 3 5.65 1.89 -11.53
C PHE A 3 5.52 2.60 -12.87
N SER A 4 5.62 3.94 -12.90
CA SER A 4 5.46 4.72 -14.14
C SER A 4 6.70 5.45 -14.58
N GLY A 5 7.70 5.57 -13.72
CA GLY A 5 8.81 6.48 -13.91
C GLY A 5 8.42 7.95 -13.72
N GLY A 6 9.41 8.82 -13.67
CA GLY A 6 9.21 10.25 -13.52
C GLY A 6 10.19 10.89 -12.55
N THR A 7 9.97 12.17 -12.26
CA THR A 7 10.80 12.96 -11.34
C THR A 7 9.99 13.39 -10.13
N LEU A 8 10.58 13.27 -8.96
CA LEU A 8 10.04 13.74 -7.69
C LEU A 8 10.97 14.84 -7.15
N LEU A 9 10.39 15.98 -6.80
CA LEU A 9 11.08 17.08 -6.15
C LEU A 9 10.46 17.31 -4.78
N GLU A 10 11.30 17.52 -3.78
CA GLU A 10 10.93 17.99 -2.45
C GLU A 10 11.51 19.38 -2.25
N ILE A 11 10.63 20.37 -2.07
CA ILE A 11 11.00 21.78 -1.93
C ILE A 11 10.44 22.30 -0.60
N THR A 12 11.30 22.91 0.21
CA THR A 12 10.92 23.60 1.44
C THR A 12 10.85 25.09 1.19
N TYR A 13 9.72 25.70 1.55
CA TYR A 13 9.50 27.13 1.44
C TYR A 13 9.63 27.82 2.80
N GLU A 14 10.09 29.07 2.82
CA GLU A 14 10.14 29.86 4.07
C GLU A 14 8.75 30.23 4.61
N LYS A 15 7.76 30.28 3.76
CA LYS A 15 6.35 30.57 4.08
C LYS A 15 5.43 29.60 3.33
N PRO A 16 4.26 29.29 3.90
CA PRO A 16 3.29 28.45 3.20
C PRO A 16 2.94 29.04 1.83
N VAL A 17 3.08 28.23 0.79
CA VAL A 17 2.74 28.58 -0.59
C VAL A 17 1.45 27.87 -0.97
N ALA A 18 0.58 28.56 -1.71
CA ALA A 18 -0.63 27.93 -2.25
C ALA A 18 -0.25 26.89 -3.30
N LEU A 19 -0.66 25.64 -3.09
CA LEU A 19 -0.35 24.54 -4.03
C LEU A 19 -0.89 24.84 -5.44
N GLU A 20 -2.01 25.56 -5.53
CA GLU A 20 -2.62 25.95 -6.79
C GLU A 20 -1.73 26.90 -7.61
N SER A 21 -1.01 27.81 -6.97
CA SER A 21 -0.03 28.67 -7.65
C SER A 21 1.09 27.86 -8.27
N ILE A 22 1.60 26.85 -7.53
CA ILE A 22 2.64 25.95 -8.06
C ILE A 22 2.11 25.15 -9.25
N ARG A 23 0.88 24.60 -9.15
CA ARG A 23 0.26 23.85 -10.25
C ARG A 23 0.10 24.69 -11.50
N THR A 24 -0.46 25.91 -11.37
CA THR A 24 -0.66 26.81 -12.50
C THR A 24 0.68 27.15 -13.18
N THR A 25 1.70 27.48 -12.37
CA THR A 25 3.05 27.75 -12.90
C THR A 25 3.60 26.54 -13.68
N LEU A 26 3.43 25.32 -13.14
CA LEU A 26 3.91 24.11 -13.82
C LEU A 26 3.13 23.81 -15.10
N GLU A 27 1.80 24.00 -15.11
CA GLU A 27 0.96 23.81 -16.30
C GLU A 27 1.35 24.78 -17.41
N GLU A 28 1.55 26.07 -17.09
CA GLU A 28 1.97 27.12 -18.03
C GLU A 28 3.35 26.86 -18.63
N ASN A 29 4.23 26.18 -17.89
CA ASN A 29 5.59 25.85 -18.32
C ASN A 29 5.75 24.43 -18.92
N GLY A 30 4.64 23.76 -19.27
CA GLY A 30 4.66 22.50 -20.03
C GLY A 30 4.66 21.24 -19.18
N TYR A 31 4.27 21.32 -17.90
CA TYR A 31 4.13 20.20 -16.98
C TYR A 31 2.67 20.03 -16.48
N PRO A 32 1.69 19.82 -17.38
CA PRO A 32 0.26 19.82 -17.01
C PRO A 32 -0.15 18.66 -16.09
N ASP A 33 0.56 17.53 -16.16
CA ASP A 33 0.25 16.32 -15.37
C ASP A 33 1.03 16.26 -14.05
N SER A 34 1.47 17.43 -13.53
CA SER A 34 2.20 17.48 -12.27
C SER A 34 1.26 17.31 -11.07
N GLN A 35 1.64 16.42 -10.15
CA GLN A 35 0.99 16.29 -8.84
C GLN A 35 1.75 17.13 -7.82
N VAL A 36 1.05 18.04 -7.16
CA VAL A 36 1.62 18.92 -6.14
C VAL A 36 0.87 18.72 -4.84
N VAL A 37 1.58 18.29 -3.79
CA VAL A 37 1.01 17.99 -2.47
C VAL A 37 1.91 18.53 -1.36
N ASN A 38 1.34 18.81 -0.18
CA ASN A 38 2.13 19.08 1.00
C ASN A 38 2.75 17.78 1.54
N PHE A 39 3.97 17.87 2.05
CA PHE A 39 4.74 16.74 2.55
C PHE A 39 5.19 17.00 4.00
N GLY A 40 4.49 16.41 4.96
CA GLY A 40 4.77 16.57 6.39
C GLY A 40 4.32 17.90 6.96
N THR A 41 4.80 19.01 6.49
CA THR A 41 4.44 20.36 6.93
C THR A 41 3.79 21.17 5.81
N ASN A 42 3.20 22.34 6.16
CA ASN A 42 2.67 23.27 5.15
C ASN A 42 3.76 24.07 4.42
N LEU A 43 5.02 23.88 4.82
CA LEU A 43 6.19 24.52 4.21
C LEU A 43 6.87 23.62 3.19
N ASP A 44 6.68 22.31 3.34
CA ASP A 44 7.30 21.31 2.48
C ASP A 44 6.31 20.87 1.39
N VAL A 45 6.73 20.97 0.16
CA VAL A 45 5.93 20.62 -1.00
C VAL A 45 6.63 19.52 -1.79
N LEU A 46 5.88 18.49 -2.12
CA LEU A 46 6.30 17.41 -2.97
C LEU A 46 5.67 17.59 -4.35
N ILE A 47 6.51 17.62 -5.37
CA ILE A 47 6.11 17.73 -6.77
C ILE A 47 6.49 16.44 -7.48
N LYS A 48 5.52 15.76 -8.06
CA LYS A 48 5.72 14.56 -8.88
C LYS A 48 5.37 14.89 -10.33
N VAL A 49 6.30 14.63 -11.24
CA VAL A 49 6.10 14.83 -12.69
C VAL A 49 6.38 13.52 -13.40
N ALA A 50 5.41 13.03 -14.16
CA ALA A 50 5.59 11.87 -15.02
C ALA A 50 6.49 12.26 -16.19
N ASP A 51 7.55 11.49 -16.44
CA ASP A 51 8.44 11.68 -17.59
C ASP A 51 8.50 10.41 -18.43
N GLN A 52 7.95 10.48 -19.63
CA GLN A 52 8.02 9.38 -20.59
C GLN A 52 9.30 9.37 -21.43
N ASN A 53 10.06 10.46 -21.41
CA ASN A 53 11.26 10.65 -22.25
C ASN A 53 12.58 10.30 -21.52
N GLY A 54 12.55 10.06 -20.21
CA GLY A 54 13.72 9.67 -19.45
C GLY A 54 14.74 10.80 -19.23
N ASN A 55 14.28 12.04 -19.15
CA ASN A 55 15.15 13.21 -18.99
C ASN A 55 15.44 13.49 -17.50
N SER A 56 16.62 13.14 -17.04
CA SER A 56 17.05 13.35 -15.65
C SER A 56 17.19 14.82 -15.23
N SER A 57 17.21 15.76 -16.19
CA SER A 57 17.33 17.21 -15.90
C SER A 57 15.99 17.91 -15.62
N ILE A 58 14.85 17.21 -15.71
CA ILE A 58 13.53 17.78 -15.48
C ILE A 58 13.41 18.39 -14.08
N GLY A 59 13.95 17.74 -13.07
CA GLY A 59 13.91 18.24 -11.70
C GLY A 59 14.59 19.62 -11.55
N GLU A 60 15.76 19.79 -12.13
CA GLU A 60 16.47 21.08 -12.10
C GLU A 60 15.72 22.13 -12.90
N ASN A 61 15.16 21.78 -14.05
CA ASN A 61 14.39 22.70 -14.87
C ASN A 61 13.13 23.20 -14.14
N ILE A 62 12.38 22.31 -13.51
CA ILE A 62 11.20 22.66 -12.71
C ILE A 62 11.59 23.59 -11.55
N PHE A 63 12.66 23.27 -10.84
CA PHE A 63 13.12 24.11 -9.75
C PHE A 63 13.53 25.51 -10.22
N ASN A 64 14.17 25.62 -11.37
CA ASN A 64 14.54 26.90 -11.97
C ASN A 64 13.31 27.71 -12.39
N VAL A 65 12.33 27.08 -13.03
CA VAL A 65 11.06 27.71 -13.42
C VAL A 65 10.32 28.27 -12.20
N LEU A 66 10.20 27.50 -11.12
CA LEU A 66 9.54 27.96 -9.90
C LEU A 66 10.28 29.16 -9.27
N ASN A 67 11.60 29.17 -9.30
CA ASN A 67 12.38 30.29 -8.77
C ASN A 67 12.23 31.56 -9.65
N GLU A 68 12.18 31.43 -10.97
CA GLU A 68 11.99 32.56 -11.91
C GLU A 68 10.62 33.22 -11.74
N GLU A 69 9.60 32.44 -11.42
CA GLU A 69 8.23 32.92 -11.16
C GLU A 69 8.01 33.41 -9.70
N GLY A 70 9.09 33.53 -8.93
CA GLY A 70 9.06 34.07 -7.58
C GLY A 70 8.62 33.09 -6.50
N LEU A 71 8.46 31.81 -6.82
CA LEU A 71 8.18 30.71 -5.90
C LEU A 71 9.49 30.09 -5.40
N SER A 72 10.36 30.93 -4.84
CA SER A 72 11.68 30.52 -4.40
C SER A 72 11.61 29.68 -3.12
N GLY A 73 12.22 28.51 -3.14
CA GLY A 73 12.34 27.59 -2.03
C GLY A 73 13.71 26.92 -1.98
N GLU A 74 13.95 26.11 -0.97
CA GLU A 74 15.14 25.28 -0.85
C GLU A 74 14.86 23.88 -1.38
N LEU A 75 15.59 23.46 -2.40
CA LEU A 75 15.49 22.10 -2.95
C LEU A 75 16.14 21.12 -1.98
N LYS A 76 15.33 20.27 -1.34
CA LYS A 76 15.81 19.26 -0.39
C LYS A 76 16.21 17.96 -1.08
N ARG A 77 15.44 17.55 -2.09
CA ARG A 77 15.61 16.25 -2.71
C ARG A 77 15.08 16.27 -4.14
N VAL A 78 15.82 15.62 -5.02
CA VAL A 78 15.37 15.27 -6.37
C VAL A 78 15.59 13.79 -6.55
N GLU A 79 14.55 13.10 -6.92
CA GLU A 79 14.60 11.68 -7.31
C GLU A 79 14.12 11.53 -8.73
N PHE A 80 14.84 10.75 -9.49
CA PHE A 80 14.46 10.41 -10.85
C PHE A 80 14.38 8.89 -11.01
N VAL A 81 13.25 8.43 -11.51
CA VAL A 81 13.04 7.03 -11.88
C VAL A 81 12.84 6.98 -13.39
N GLY A 82 13.80 6.40 -14.10
CA GLY A 82 13.69 6.24 -15.54
C GLY A 82 12.49 5.34 -15.92
N PRO A 83 11.83 5.60 -17.07
CA PRO A 83 10.65 4.83 -17.51
C PRO A 83 10.89 3.33 -17.63
N GLN A 84 12.10 2.93 -18.03
CA GLN A 84 12.49 1.51 -18.10
C GLN A 84 12.53 0.86 -16.71
N VAL A 85 13.08 1.55 -15.72
CA VAL A 85 13.15 1.07 -14.33
C VAL A 85 11.75 0.98 -13.74
N GLY A 86 10.89 1.98 -13.95
CA GLY A 86 9.50 1.96 -13.52
C GLY A 86 8.71 0.78 -14.15
N ALA A 87 8.90 0.53 -15.44
CA ALA A 87 8.29 -0.62 -16.12
C ALA A 87 8.81 -1.96 -15.57
N GLU A 88 10.11 -2.08 -15.34
CA GLU A 88 10.72 -3.29 -14.76
C GLU A 88 10.21 -3.55 -13.33
N LEU A 89 10.14 -2.52 -12.48
CA LEU A 89 9.61 -2.64 -11.12
C LEU A 89 8.14 -3.04 -11.11
N ARG A 90 7.33 -2.50 -12.04
CA ARG A 90 5.93 -2.91 -12.20
C ARG A 90 5.82 -4.38 -12.60
N ASP A 91 6.60 -4.81 -13.58
CA ASP A 91 6.53 -6.17 -14.12
C ASP A 91 7.07 -7.18 -13.09
N GLN A 92 8.18 -6.87 -12.42
CA GLN A 92 8.74 -7.72 -11.36
C GLN A 92 7.87 -7.71 -10.09
N GLY A 93 7.35 -6.56 -9.68
CA GLY A 93 6.42 -6.44 -8.55
C GLY A 93 5.12 -7.19 -8.80
N GLY A 94 4.54 -7.04 -10.00
CA GLY A 94 3.36 -7.77 -10.42
C GLY A 94 3.59 -9.28 -10.49
N LEU A 95 4.70 -9.73 -11.07
CA LEU A 95 5.07 -11.13 -11.11
C LEU A 95 5.31 -11.70 -9.71
N GLY A 96 6.03 -10.97 -8.86
CA GLY A 96 6.26 -11.35 -7.46
C GLY A 96 4.96 -11.53 -6.68
N MET A 97 4.01 -10.60 -6.85
CA MET A 97 2.67 -10.71 -6.26
C MET A 97 1.91 -11.95 -6.77
N LEU A 98 1.92 -12.21 -8.08
CA LEU A 98 1.27 -13.39 -8.65
C LEU A 98 1.89 -14.69 -8.14
N VAL A 99 3.21 -14.77 -8.05
CA VAL A 99 3.91 -15.93 -7.48
C VAL A 99 3.56 -16.11 -6.01
N ALA A 100 3.55 -15.05 -5.21
CA ALA A 100 3.17 -15.11 -3.81
C ALA A 100 1.73 -15.60 -3.64
N LEU A 101 0.77 -15.04 -4.39
CA LEU A 101 -0.62 -15.49 -4.38
C LEU A 101 -0.76 -16.94 -4.80
N PHE A 102 -0.05 -17.37 -5.85
CA PHE A 102 -0.05 -18.77 -6.29
C PHE A 102 0.47 -19.71 -5.20
N MET A 103 1.58 -19.37 -4.55
CA MET A 103 2.14 -20.16 -3.45
C MET A 103 1.19 -20.25 -2.26
N ILE A 104 0.52 -19.14 -1.92
CA ILE A 104 -0.49 -19.09 -0.88
C ILE A 104 -1.69 -19.98 -1.23
N LEU A 105 -2.22 -19.89 -2.44
CA LEU A 105 -3.33 -20.72 -2.92
C LEU A 105 -2.95 -22.21 -2.91
N MET A 106 -1.75 -22.53 -3.35
CA MET A 106 -1.22 -23.89 -3.31
C MET A 106 -1.12 -24.42 -1.87
N TYR A 107 -0.59 -23.60 -0.94
CA TYR A 107 -0.54 -23.95 0.48
C TYR A 107 -1.93 -24.21 1.06
N VAL A 108 -2.90 -23.33 0.80
CA VAL A 108 -4.29 -23.46 1.25
C VAL A 108 -4.92 -24.73 0.67
N ALA A 109 -4.71 -25.02 -0.61
CA ALA A 109 -5.24 -26.21 -1.28
C ALA A 109 -4.70 -27.53 -0.68
N PHE A 110 -3.42 -27.57 -0.33
CA PHE A 110 -2.82 -28.75 0.32
C PHE A 110 -3.16 -28.86 1.81
N ARG A 111 -3.30 -27.71 2.51
CA ARG A 111 -3.52 -27.67 3.96
C ARG A 111 -4.96 -27.94 4.34
N PHE A 112 -5.93 -27.46 3.54
CA PHE A 112 -7.36 -27.50 3.87
C PHE A 112 -8.16 -28.42 2.95
N GLN A 113 -9.30 -28.88 3.48
CA GLN A 113 -10.33 -29.46 2.65
C GLN A 113 -10.89 -28.39 1.70
N TYR A 114 -11.33 -28.79 0.52
CA TYR A 114 -11.75 -27.88 -0.57
C TYR A 114 -12.79 -26.81 -0.13
N LYS A 115 -13.69 -27.14 0.81
CA LYS A 115 -14.71 -26.19 1.31
C LYS A 115 -14.09 -25.04 2.11
N PHE A 116 -13.17 -25.34 3.01
CA PHE A 116 -12.43 -24.33 3.78
C PHE A 116 -11.46 -23.55 2.90
N GLY A 117 -10.85 -24.23 1.94
CA GLY A 117 -9.97 -23.59 0.95
C GLY A 117 -10.72 -22.56 0.12
N LEU A 118 -11.92 -22.88 -0.39
CA LEU A 118 -12.75 -21.92 -1.12
C LEU A 118 -13.16 -20.72 -0.26
N GLY A 119 -13.53 -20.95 1.01
CA GLY A 119 -13.85 -19.89 1.95
C GLY A 119 -12.66 -18.95 2.20
N ALA A 120 -11.46 -19.52 2.41
CA ALA A 120 -10.25 -18.74 2.60
C ALA A 120 -9.88 -17.89 1.36
N VAL A 121 -10.01 -18.45 0.16
CA VAL A 121 -9.78 -17.72 -1.10
C VAL A 121 -10.79 -16.60 -1.27
N ALA A 122 -12.07 -16.85 -0.99
CA ALA A 122 -13.12 -15.82 -1.08
C ALA A 122 -12.87 -14.67 -0.08
N ALA A 123 -12.43 -14.98 1.14
CA ALA A 123 -12.06 -13.97 2.13
C ALA A 123 -10.86 -13.13 1.66
N LEU A 124 -9.81 -13.75 1.12
CA LEU A 124 -8.67 -13.02 0.57
C LEU A 124 -9.04 -12.10 -0.58
N MET A 125 -9.86 -12.59 -1.51
CA MET A 125 -10.34 -11.75 -2.62
C MET A 125 -11.14 -10.55 -2.11
N HIS A 126 -12.01 -10.77 -1.12
CA HIS A 126 -12.77 -9.71 -0.47
C HIS A 126 -11.84 -8.65 0.13
N ASP A 127 -10.82 -9.05 0.89
CA ASP A 127 -9.89 -8.14 1.57
C ASP A 127 -9.08 -7.31 0.55
N VAL A 128 -8.55 -7.96 -0.48
CA VAL A 128 -7.82 -7.29 -1.56
C VAL A 128 -8.71 -6.29 -2.31
N VAL A 129 -9.94 -6.68 -2.66
CA VAL A 129 -10.88 -5.79 -3.38
C VAL A 129 -11.25 -4.57 -2.53
N ILE A 130 -11.46 -4.74 -1.21
CA ILE A 130 -11.76 -3.62 -0.32
C ILE A 130 -10.57 -2.65 -0.26
N ILE A 131 -9.35 -3.14 -0.05
CA ILE A 131 -8.16 -2.28 0.03
C ILE A 131 -7.95 -1.53 -1.28
N LEU A 132 -7.94 -2.22 -2.42
CA LEU A 132 -7.78 -1.56 -3.72
C LEU A 132 -8.93 -0.59 -4.02
N GLY A 133 -10.15 -0.93 -3.59
CA GLY A 133 -11.32 -0.04 -3.69
C GLY A 133 -11.15 1.24 -2.89
N LEU A 134 -10.61 1.17 -1.66
CA LEU A 134 -10.32 2.36 -0.85
C LEU A 134 -9.23 3.22 -1.49
N PHE A 135 -8.14 2.62 -1.97
CA PHE A 135 -7.09 3.35 -2.69
C PHE A 135 -7.65 4.07 -3.92
N SER A 136 -8.55 3.42 -4.67
CA SER A 136 -9.20 4.01 -5.84
C SER A 136 -10.16 5.15 -5.48
N ILE A 137 -10.98 5.00 -4.43
CA ILE A 137 -11.97 6.01 -4.01
C ILE A 137 -11.28 7.28 -3.49
N PHE A 138 -10.22 7.11 -2.69
CA PHE A 138 -9.49 8.23 -2.11
C PHE A 138 -8.36 8.75 -3.01
N ALA A 139 -8.18 8.15 -4.20
CA ALA A 139 -7.11 8.48 -5.12
C ALA A 139 -5.71 8.50 -4.47
N TRP A 140 -5.46 7.56 -3.54
CA TRP A 140 -4.16 7.41 -2.91
C TRP A 140 -3.14 6.81 -3.87
N ASP A 141 -1.90 7.25 -3.75
CA ASP A 141 -0.79 6.72 -4.54
C ASP A 141 -0.55 5.24 -4.23
N PHE A 142 -0.38 4.44 -5.26
CA PHE A 142 -0.05 3.02 -5.15
C PHE A 142 1.42 2.82 -5.56
N ASP A 143 2.27 2.56 -4.60
CA ASP A 143 3.71 2.37 -4.75
C ASP A 143 4.17 0.97 -4.30
N LEU A 144 5.48 0.72 -4.30
CA LEU A 144 6.05 -0.54 -3.84
C LEU A 144 5.81 -0.80 -2.35
N THR A 145 5.74 0.26 -1.54
CA THR A 145 5.46 0.16 -0.10
C THR A 145 4.04 -0.34 0.13
N VAL A 146 3.07 0.21 -0.61
CA VAL A 146 1.67 -0.24 -0.59
C VAL A 146 1.52 -1.67 -1.10
N LEU A 147 2.27 -2.06 -2.15
CA LEU A 147 2.30 -3.45 -2.62
C LEU A 147 2.79 -4.40 -1.52
N ALA A 148 3.85 -4.03 -0.80
CA ALA A 148 4.36 -4.81 0.33
C ALA A 148 3.34 -4.89 1.47
N ALA A 149 2.65 -3.78 1.80
CA ALA A 149 1.57 -3.73 2.78
C ALA A 149 0.42 -4.66 2.38
N LEU A 150 0.02 -4.66 1.12
CA LEU A 150 -1.02 -5.56 0.60
C LEU A 150 -0.66 -7.03 0.81
N LEU A 151 0.59 -7.42 0.51
CA LEU A 151 1.08 -8.77 0.78
C LEU A 151 1.09 -9.11 2.28
N ALA A 152 1.44 -8.14 3.14
CA ALA A 152 1.38 -8.32 4.58
C ALA A 152 -0.06 -8.54 5.07
N VAL A 153 -1.04 -7.76 4.59
CA VAL A 153 -2.46 -7.93 4.92
C VAL A 153 -2.95 -9.32 4.50
N ILE A 154 -2.62 -9.78 3.30
CA ILE A 154 -2.94 -11.13 2.83
C ILE A 154 -2.39 -12.19 3.79
N GLY A 155 -1.14 -12.04 4.24
CA GLY A 155 -0.52 -12.95 5.19
C GLY A 155 -1.21 -12.96 6.57
N TYR A 156 -1.58 -11.79 7.08
CA TYR A 156 -2.30 -11.66 8.36
C TYR A 156 -3.73 -12.21 8.29
N SER A 157 -4.47 -11.91 7.23
CA SER A 157 -5.83 -12.42 7.02
C SER A 157 -5.85 -13.95 6.96
N LEU A 158 -4.88 -14.54 6.27
CA LEU A 158 -4.73 -15.99 6.22
C LEU A 158 -4.38 -16.61 7.58
N ASN A 159 -3.54 -15.96 8.37
CA ASN A 159 -3.11 -16.51 9.66
C ASN A 159 -4.32 -16.83 10.56
N ASP A 160 -5.24 -15.89 10.72
CA ASP A 160 -6.42 -16.09 11.54
C ASP A 160 -7.42 -17.06 10.89
N THR A 161 -7.62 -16.97 9.57
CA THR A 161 -8.45 -17.92 8.81
C THR A 161 -7.97 -19.36 8.97
N ILE A 162 -6.65 -19.59 8.94
CA ILE A 162 -6.03 -20.90 9.13
C ILE A 162 -6.28 -21.42 10.54
N VAL A 163 -6.04 -20.61 11.56
CA VAL A 163 -6.18 -21.01 12.97
C VAL A 163 -7.61 -21.40 13.30
N VAL A 164 -8.57 -20.57 12.90
CA VAL A 164 -10.00 -20.82 13.14
C VAL A 164 -10.46 -22.08 12.39
N SER A 165 -10.11 -22.18 11.11
CA SER A 165 -10.49 -23.33 10.27
C SER A 165 -9.91 -24.64 10.77
N ASP A 166 -8.66 -24.61 11.24
CA ASP A 166 -8.01 -25.80 11.80
C ASP A 166 -8.68 -26.24 13.10
N ARG A 167 -9.07 -25.28 13.96
CA ARG A 167 -9.79 -25.57 15.20
C ARG A 167 -11.19 -26.13 14.94
N ILE A 168 -11.91 -25.55 14.00
CA ILE A 168 -13.21 -26.10 13.56
C ILE A 168 -13.05 -27.54 13.08
N ARG A 169 -12.06 -27.80 12.24
CA ARG A 169 -11.78 -29.15 11.74
C ARG A 169 -11.39 -30.13 12.84
N GLU A 170 -10.60 -29.71 13.82
CA GLU A 170 -10.22 -30.52 14.97
C GLU A 170 -11.45 -30.90 15.80
N ASN A 171 -12.29 -29.91 16.13
CA ASN A 171 -13.51 -30.13 16.92
C ASN A 171 -14.51 -31.04 16.21
N PHE A 172 -14.71 -30.90 14.90
CA PHE A 172 -15.53 -31.83 14.11
C PHE A 172 -15.01 -33.27 14.08
N ARG A 173 -13.74 -33.51 14.37
CA ARG A 173 -13.19 -34.86 14.44
C ARG A 173 -13.30 -35.47 15.84
N THR A 174 -13.19 -34.63 16.87
CA THR A 174 -13.19 -35.06 18.28
C THR A 174 -14.57 -35.12 18.89
N GLU A 175 -15.38 -34.09 18.63
CA GLU A 175 -16.73 -33.96 19.18
C GLU A 175 -17.76 -34.41 18.16
N ARG A 176 -18.51 -35.47 18.47
CA ARG A 176 -19.50 -36.05 17.54
C ARG A 176 -20.96 -35.82 17.96
N ILE A 177 -21.16 -35.15 19.08
CA ILE A 177 -22.48 -35.03 19.73
C ILE A 177 -23.12 -33.66 19.46
N LEU A 178 -22.32 -32.63 19.18
CA LEU A 178 -22.80 -31.27 18.97
C LEU A 178 -23.33 -31.04 17.54
N GLU A 179 -24.35 -30.18 17.46
CA GLU A 179 -24.83 -29.68 16.17
C GLU A 179 -23.74 -28.86 15.45
N PRO A 180 -23.75 -28.82 14.12
CA PRO A 180 -22.68 -28.12 13.38
C PRO A 180 -22.52 -26.64 13.75
N ILE A 181 -23.60 -25.94 14.11
CA ILE A 181 -23.57 -24.53 14.51
C ILE A 181 -22.88 -24.38 15.87
N ASP A 182 -23.25 -25.21 16.83
CA ASP A 182 -22.65 -25.19 18.18
C ASP A 182 -21.17 -25.55 18.14
N MET A 183 -20.77 -26.44 17.23
CA MET A 183 -19.39 -26.81 16.98
C MET A 183 -18.56 -25.66 16.46
N ILE A 184 -19.12 -24.87 15.54
CA ILE A 184 -18.47 -23.67 14.99
C ILE A 184 -18.33 -22.62 16.09
N ASP A 185 -19.40 -22.35 16.86
CA ASP A 185 -19.39 -21.39 17.95
C ASP A 185 -18.36 -21.75 19.03
N LEU A 186 -18.33 -23.01 19.43
CA LEU A 186 -17.29 -23.52 20.35
C LEU A 186 -15.88 -23.26 19.81
N SER A 187 -15.64 -23.53 18.53
CA SER A 187 -14.33 -23.35 17.88
C SER A 187 -13.91 -21.90 17.84
N LEU A 188 -14.84 -20.99 17.50
CA LEU A 188 -14.62 -19.54 17.50
C LEU A 188 -14.27 -19.03 18.90
N ASN A 189 -15.03 -19.47 19.94
CA ASN A 189 -14.75 -19.09 21.32
C ASN A 189 -13.37 -19.58 21.80
N GLN A 190 -12.95 -20.77 21.40
CA GLN A 190 -11.64 -21.33 21.76
C GLN A 190 -10.46 -20.57 21.12
N THR A 191 -10.67 -19.96 19.94
CA THR A 191 -9.64 -19.22 19.21
C THR A 191 -9.70 -17.69 19.44
N LEU A 192 -10.82 -17.19 20.00
CA LEU A 192 -11.13 -15.78 20.13
C LEU A 192 -10.02 -14.96 20.84
N ALA A 193 -9.53 -15.45 21.97
CA ALA A 193 -8.48 -14.77 22.72
C ALA A 193 -7.19 -14.59 21.89
N ARG A 194 -6.82 -15.63 21.12
CA ARG A 194 -5.65 -15.57 20.23
C ARG A 194 -5.86 -14.55 19.13
N THR A 195 -7.00 -14.61 18.44
CA THR A 195 -7.32 -13.68 17.35
C THR A 195 -7.36 -12.22 17.83
N ILE A 196 -7.95 -11.95 19.00
CA ILE A 196 -7.95 -10.60 19.58
C ILE A 196 -6.54 -10.13 19.90
N ILE A 197 -5.70 -10.96 20.51
CA ILE A 197 -4.34 -10.57 20.88
C ILE A 197 -3.49 -10.33 19.62
N THR A 198 -3.56 -11.21 18.62
CA THR A 198 -2.80 -11.04 17.37
C THR A 198 -3.23 -9.79 16.63
N SER A 199 -4.53 -9.53 16.50
CA SER A 199 -5.05 -8.33 15.86
C SER A 199 -4.67 -7.05 16.61
N LEU A 200 -4.79 -7.06 17.95
CA LEU A 200 -4.45 -5.90 18.78
C LEU A 200 -2.94 -5.58 18.73
N THR A 201 -2.07 -6.58 18.78
CA THR A 201 -0.62 -6.37 18.69
C THR A 201 -0.23 -5.81 17.33
N THR A 202 -0.84 -6.30 16.24
CA THR A 202 -0.61 -5.78 14.88
C THR A 202 -1.09 -4.34 14.77
N LEU A 203 -2.29 -4.02 15.27
CA LEU A 203 -2.79 -2.65 15.29
C LEU A 203 -1.88 -1.70 16.07
N LEU A 204 -1.35 -2.12 17.21
CA LEU A 204 -0.41 -1.31 17.99
C LEU A 204 0.87 -1.01 17.19
N VAL A 205 1.41 -2.00 16.47
CA VAL A 205 2.57 -1.80 15.59
C VAL A 205 2.23 -0.84 14.47
N LEU A 206 1.10 -1.02 13.79
CA LEU A 206 0.66 -0.13 12.70
C LEU A 206 0.43 1.31 13.20
N PHE A 207 -0.17 1.50 14.37
CA PHE A 207 -0.30 2.82 14.98
C PHE A 207 1.07 3.44 15.32
N ALA A 208 2.00 2.66 15.85
CA ALA A 208 3.35 3.14 16.11
C ALA A 208 4.06 3.55 14.80
N LEU A 209 3.95 2.76 13.74
CA LEU A 209 4.49 3.10 12.42
C LEU A 209 3.81 4.34 11.82
N PHE A 210 2.50 4.48 11.97
CA PHE A 210 1.77 5.64 11.48
C PHE A 210 2.18 6.95 12.18
N ILE A 211 2.46 6.90 13.50
CA ILE A 211 2.84 8.08 14.29
C ILE A 211 4.34 8.38 14.15
N PHE A 212 5.19 7.37 14.19
CA PHE A 212 6.65 7.51 14.29
C PHE A 212 7.40 7.10 13.01
N GLY A 213 6.75 6.45 12.06
CA GLY A 213 7.39 5.84 10.88
C GLY A 213 7.84 6.81 9.79
N GLY A 214 7.53 8.12 9.92
CA GLY A 214 7.85 9.11 8.89
C GLY A 214 7.02 8.93 7.60
N GLU A 215 7.18 9.85 6.66
CA GLU A 215 6.35 9.93 5.45
C GLU A 215 6.47 8.71 4.52
N LEU A 216 7.67 8.12 4.43
CA LEU A 216 7.93 6.96 3.57
C LEU A 216 7.17 5.70 4.01
N ILE A 217 6.86 5.58 5.30
CA ILE A 217 6.21 4.39 5.88
C ILE A 217 4.71 4.62 6.09
N ARG A 218 4.23 5.86 6.04
CA ARG A 218 2.79 6.16 6.22
C ARG A 218 1.91 5.54 5.16
N GLY A 219 2.42 5.31 3.94
CA GLY A 219 1.70 4.60 2.88
C GLY A 219 1.53 3.10 3.13
N PHE A 220 2.37 2.51 3.99
CA PHE A 220 2.30 1.11 4.40
C PHE A 220 1.16 0.88 5.39
#